data_d893d3a8c9a57693dd8f8721981aad60
#
_entry.id   d893d3a8c9a57693dd8f8721981aad60
#
_cell.length_a   1.000
_cell.length_b   1.000
_cell.length_c   1.000
_cell.angle_alpha   90.00
_cell.angle_beta   90.00
_cell.angle_gamma   90.00
#
_symmetry.space_group_name_H-M   'P 1'
#
loop_
_entity.id
_entity.type
_entity.pdbx_description
1 polymer ?
#
loop_
_entity_poly.entity_id
_entity_poly.type
_entity_poly.pdbx_seq_one_letter_code
_entity_poly.pdbx_strand_id
1 'polypeptide(L)'
;MGLIGPQISAKLATELLLEICGAGTIIKLFIPLARVQWFAAAAGFSAYLSNAACLFGERSSRGSPKRMNSAKEIWEAALGELQLQVNKSNYKTFFKGTEGLAYDGDRFLIGVSNTFVSEYLEKNQRSLIEKTLLGLMHRGVNVRFQIKWAQETAPDCKSEVRRNNSALYGFNPKYTFDNFIIGTGNRMAHAAALSAAERPSEQSYNPLFIYSAPGLGKTHLVQSIGHKALENNLCPVYVSGEQFTNEFVAALRERRTEEFRAKYRSADILIVDDIHFIGGKEATEESFFHTFNDLHNAGRQIVITSDRPPKSMPLLQERLRSRFEWGLAVDIQPPDFESRLAILQSKAQQAQADVSPDVLDMVAQELRKSIRELEGSLNRIIAYARLLHTHVTPELAARALKDLAGTRALPEVPSSSQGIIGLVAETFDLTADDLLGRGRCKEVAQARQVAMYVMRQQSNCSFSDIGMAFGGRNASTVSHACEKVSQDVENSYMLRRKVDDVCKKLSSES
;
A
#
# COMPACT_ATOMS: atom_id res chain seq x y z
N MET A 1 55.04 24.97 -62.13
CA MET A 1 54.01 24.86 -61.11
C MET A 1 54.03 23.43 -60.58
N GLY A 2 54.72 22.98 -59.61
CA GLY A 2 55.05 23.49 -58.31
C GLY A 2 54.56 22.47 -57.30
N LEU A 3 55.40 21.48 -56.98
CA LEU A 3 55.26 20.41 -56.00
C LEU A 3 54.96 21.05 -54.60
N ILE A 4 53.73 21.03 -54.16
CA ILE A 4 53.34 21.25 -52.75
C ILE A 4 52.29 20.20 -52.42
N GLY A 5 52.69 19.13 -51.73
CA GLY A 5 51.59 18.28 -51.31
C GLY A 5 51.81 17.07 -50.42
N PRO A 6 52.95 16.52 -50.07
CA PRO A 6 52.91 15.46 -49.04
C PRO A 6 53.36 15.90 -47.62
N GLN A 7 54.07 17.02 -47.47
CA GLN A 7 54.63 17.34 -46.14
C GLN A 7 53.70 18.13 -45.20
N ILE A 8 52.70 18.81 -45.72
CA ILE A 8 51.73 19.54 -44.88
C ILE A 8 50.72 18.60 -44.22
N SER A 9 50.40 17.49 -44.87
CA SER A 9 49.46 16.50 -44.35
C SER A 9 49.98 15.71 -43.13
N ALA A 10 51.33 15.49 -43.09
CA ALA A 10 51.94 14.74 -42.00
C ALA A 10 52.08 15.58 -40.70
N LYS A 11 52.28 16.88 -40.84
CA LYS A 11 52.45 17.80 -39.71
C LYS A 11 51.12 18.12 -39.03
N LEU A 12 50.02 18.22 -39.77
CA LEU A 12 48.68 18.40 -39.23
C LEU A 12 48.15 17.12 -38.52
N ALA A 13 48.54 15.94 -39.02
CA ALA A 13 48.13 14.66 -38.38
C ALA A 13 48.89 14.45 -37.04
N THR A 14 50.13 14.89 -36.94
CA THR A 14 50.91 14.80 -35.68
C THR A 14 50.51 15.85 -34.63
N GLU A 15 50.11 17.04 -35.01
CA GLU A 15 49.59 18.04 -34.07
C GLU A 15 48.20 17.63 -33.52
N LEU A 16 47.32 17.05 -34.35
CA LEU A 16 46.03 16.56 -33.89
C LEU A 16 46.11 15.34 -32.91
N LEU A 17 47.15 14.53 -33.07
CA LEU A 17 47.40 13.37 -32.16
C LEU A 17 48.01 13.82 -30.83
N LEU A 18 48.79 14.92 -30.80
CA LEU A 18 49.38 15.49 -29.58
C LEU A 18 48.33 16.23 -28.74
N GLU A 19 47.38 16.92 -29.34
CA GLU A 19 46.26 17.56 -28.62
C GLU A 19 45.31 16.57 -27.99
N ILE A 20 45.08 15.38 -28.58
CA ILE A 20 44.19 14.35 -28.04
C ILE A 20 44.81 13.60 -26.85
N CYS A 21 46.13 13.47 -26.79
CA CYS A 21 46.83 12.82 -25.69
C CYS A 21 47.07 13.74 -24.45
N GLY A 22 46.97 15.05 -24.59
CA GLY A 22 47.24 16.01 -23.49
C GLY A 22 46.05 16.26 -22.53
N ALA A 23 44.85 15.84 -22.84
CA ALA A 23 43.64 16.20 -22.13
C ALA A 23 43.01 15.12 -21.22
N GLY A 24 43.74 14.08 -20.83
CA GLY A 24 43.34 13.16 -19.74
C GLY A 24 41.99 12.45 -19.83
N THR A 25 41.32 12.46 -20.99
CA THR A 25 40.01 11.84 -21.14
C THR A 25 40.03 10.83 -22.26
N ILE A 26 40.02 9.55 -21.90
CA ILE A 26 39.96 8.43 -22.85
C ILE A 26 38.56 8.36 -23.44
N ILE A 27 38.34 8.98 -24.60
CA ILE A 27 37.13 8.75 -25.41
C ILE A 27 37.47 7.58 -26.35
N LYS A 28 36.91 6.41 -26.08
CA LYS A 28 36.89 5.28 -27.01
C LYS A 28 36.01 5.62 -28.22
N LEU A 29 36.58 6.22 -29.25
CA LEU A 29 35.94 6.33 -30.55
C LEU A 29 36.17 5.02 -31.31
N PHE A 30 35.15 4.16 -31.30
CA PHE A 30 35.09 3.00 -32.22
C PHE A 30 34.68 3.51 -33.61
N ILE A 31 35.65 3.71 -34.48
CA ILE A 31 35.39 3.92 -35.92
C ILE A 31 35.33 2.53 -36.56
N PRO A 32 34.27 2.19 -37.34
CA PRO A 32 34.19 0.88 -38.00
C PRO A 32 35.36 0.65 -38.95
N LEU A 33 36.03 -0.48 -38.84
CA LEU A 33 37.23 -0.88 -39.60
C LEU A 33 37.11 -0.70 -41.13
N ALA A 34 35.92 -0.77 -41.69
CA ALA A 34 35.68 -0.63 -43.12
C ALA A 34 36.06 0.72 -43.73
N ARG A 35 36.07 1.83 -42.95
CA ARG A 35 36.48 3.15 -43.46
C ARG A 35 37.97 3.41 -43.34
N VAL A 36 38.69 2.69 -42.49
CA VAL A 36 40.14 2.83 -42.31
C VAL A 36 40.90 2.07 -43.44
N GLN A 37 40.38 0.94 -43.92
CA GLN A 37 40.98 0.22 -45.02
C GLN A 37 40.98 0.96 -46.35
N TRP A 38 40.00 1.82 -46.62
CA TRP A 38 39.95 2.60 -47.88
C TRP A 38 41.00 3.72 -47.90
N PHE A 39 41.34 4.29 -46.75
CA PHE A 39 42.40 5.30 -46.64
C PHE A 39 43.83 4.68 -46.69
N ALA A 40 44.00 3.46 -46.17
CA ALA A 40 45.28 2.77 -46.16
C ALA A 40 45.70 2.29 -47.55
N ALA A 41 44.75 1.92 -48.43
CA ALA A 41 45.02 1.49 -49.81
C ALA A 41 45.48 2.62 -50.73
N ALA A 42 45.16 3.89 -50.42
CA ALA A 42 45.51 5.05 -51.22
C ALA A 42 46.87 5.67 -50.88
N ALA A 43 47.52 5.28 -49.76
CA ALA A 43 48.67 6.01 -49.22
C ALA A 43 49.87 5.15 -48.74
N GLY A 44 50.04 3.92 -49.17
CA GLY A 44 51.26 3.16 -48.84
C GLY A 44 51.48 2.93 -47.31
N PHE A 45 50.46 2.98 -46.48
CA PHE A 45 50.49 3.00 -45.03
C PHE A 45 50.68 1.61 -44.37
N SER A 46 50.85 0.54 -45.20
CA SER A 46 51.03 -0.83 -44.73
C SER A 46 52.32 -1.06 -43.92
N ALA A 47 53.39 -0.32 -44.23
CA ALA A 47 54.68 -0.46 -43.53
C ALA A 47 54.72 0.23 -42.15
N TYR A 48 53.84 1.22 -41.92
CA TYR A 48 53.85 1.99 -40.67
C TYR A 48 53.05 1.30 -39.55
N LEU A 49 52.06 0.50 -39.90
CA LEU A 49 51.27 -0.26 -38.92
C LEU A 49 52.00 -1.50 -38.38
N SER A 50 52.95 -2.07 -39.16
CA SER A 50 53.79 -3.15 -38.66
C SER A 50 54.81 -2.72 -37.61
N ASN A 51 55.32 -1.48 -37.66
CA ASN A 51 56.29 -0.97 -36.68
C ASN A 51 55.65 -0.42 -35.41
N ALA A 52 54.40 0.00 -35.45
CA ALA A 52 53.66 0.45 -34.24
C ALA A 52 53.25 -0.74 -33.33
N ALA A 53 53.07 -1.92 -33.89
CA ALA A 53 52.77 -3.14 -33.13
C ALA A 53 53.99 -3.72 -32.36
N CYS A 54 55.21 -3.30 -32.70
CA CYS A 54 56.44 -3.74 -32.00
C CYS A 54 56.84 -2.88 -30.81
N LEU A 55 56.25 -1.71 -30.63
CA LEU A 55 56.56 -0.79 -29.52
C LEU A 55 55.67 -0.95 -28.28
N PHE A 56 54.60 -1.73 -28.37
CA PHE A 56 53.77 -2.12 -27.22
C PHE A 56 53.88 -3.64 -26.98
N GLY A 57 55.10 -4.08 -26.67
CA GLY A 57 55.36 -5.43 -26.27
C GLY A 57 55.00 -5.63 -24.80
N GLU A 58 53.81 -6.10 -24.53
CA GLU A 58 53.57 -6.88 -23.32
C GLU A 58 52.87 -8.17 -23.66
N ARG A 59 53.46 -9.21 -23.11
CA ARG A 59 53.09 -10.61 -23.22
C ARG A 59 51.60 -10.80 -22.92
N SER A 60 50.83 -11.14 -23.90
CA SER A 60 49.57 -11.82 -23.67
C SER A 60 49.58 -13.12 -24.45
N SER A 61 49.55 -14.22 -23.73
CA SER A 61 49.39 -15.58 -24.19
C SER A 61 48.30 -15.63 -25.27
N ARG A 62 48.59 -16.34 -26.35
CA ARG A 62 47.66 -16.71 -27.41
C ARG A 62 46.49 -17.47 -26.80
N GLY A 63 45.42 -16.72 -26.40
CA GLY A 63 44.10 -17.27 -26.17
C GLY A 63 43.42 -17.44 -27.52
N SER A 64 43.11 -18.64 -27.91
CA SER A 64 42.14 -18.96 -28.96
C SER A 64 40.84 -18.14 -28.76
N PRO A 65 40.10 -17.77 -29.82
CA PRO A 65 38.85 -17.04 -29.68
C PRO A 65 37.95 -17.79 -28.67
N LYS A 66 37.62 -17.12 -27.58
CA LYS A 66 36.73 -17.67 -26.55
C LYS A 66 35.44 -18.08 -27.25
N ARG A 67 35.17 -19.37 -27.38
CA ARG A 67 33.87 -19.86 -27.80
C ARG A 67 32.86 -19.32 -26.78
N MET A 68 31.96 -18.44 -27.22
CA MET A 68 30.83 -18.01 -26.42
C MET A 68 29.95 -19.26 -26.21
N ASN A 69 30.03 -19.85 -25.05
CA ASN A 69 29.41 -21.14 -24.75
C ASN A 69 28.07 -21.03 -24.08
N SER A 70 27.64 -19.82 -23.68
CA SER A 70 26.36 -19.65 -23.04
C SER A 70 25.40 -18.79 -23.87
N ALA A 71 24.10 -19.15 -23.89
CA ALA A 71 23.05 -18.37 -24.56
C ALA A 71 23.01 -16.94 -24.04
N LYS A 72 23.34 -16.72 -22.77
CA LYS A 72 23.39 -15.43 -22.11
C LYS A 72 24.46 -14.51 -22.70
N GLU A 73 25.68 -15.00 -22.88
CA GLU A 73 26.79 -14.22 -23.47
C GLU A 73 26.51 -13.84 -24.92
N ILE A 74 25.92 -14.77 -25.71
CA ILE A 74 25.55 -14.52 -27.10
C ILE A 74 24.48 -13.43 -27.18
N TRP A 75 23.47 -13.48 -26.28
CA TRP A 75 22.40 -12.51 -26.26
C TRP A 75 22.86 -11.12 -25.78
N GLU A 76 23.75 -11.04 -24.79
CA GLU A 76 24.37 -9.77 -24.37
C GLU A 76 25.13 -9.09 -25.50
N ALA A 77 25.85 -9.86 -26.30
CA ALA A 77 26.53 -9.35 -27.50
C ALA A 77 25.51 -8.89 -28.56
N ALA A 78 24.43 -9.64 -28.77
CA ALA A 78 23.37 -9.27 -29.70
C ALA A 78 22.64 -7.96 -29.22
N LEU A 79 22.39 -7.79 -27.93
CA LEU A 79 21.83 -6.59 -27.37
C LEU A 79 22.71 -5.36 -27.62
N GLY A 80 24.04 -5.51 -27.55
CA GLY A 80 24.97 -4.44 -27.89
C GLY A 80 24.83 -3.97 -29.35
N GLU A 81 24.65 -4.88 -30.30
CA GLU A 81 24.42 -4.52 -31.72
C GLU A 81 23.01 -3.97 -31.96
N LEU A 82 21.99 -4.57 -31.34
CA LEU A 82 20.60 -4.11 -31.45
C LEU A 82 20.42 -2.71 -30.90
N GLN A 83 21.17 -2.34 -29.86
CA GLN A 83 21.13 -0.99 -29.29
C GLN A 83 21.55 0.09 -30.29
N LEU A 84 22.39 -0.24 -31.26
CA LEU A 84 22.83 0.67 -32.34
C LEU A 84 21.82 0.75 -33.49
N GLN A 85 21.05 -0.29 -33.70
CA GLN A 85 20.12 -0.42 -34.83
C GLN A 85 18.67 -0.03 -34.49
N VAL A 86 18.29 -0.08 -33.23
CA VAL A 86 16.91 0.21 -32.77
C VAL A 86 16.86 1.61 -32.16
N ASN A 87 15.74 2.29 -32.32
CA ASN A 87 15.49 3.57 -31.67
C ASN A 87 15.61 3.44 -30.14
N LYS A 88 16.28 4.41 -29.51
CA LYS A 88 16.61 4.43 -28.08
C LYS A 88 15.38 4.22 -27.18
N SER A 89 14.21 4.72 -27.57
CA SER A 89 12.95 4.51 -26.85
C SER A 89 12.50 3.05 -26.93
N ASN A 90 12.47 2.48 -28.14
CA ASN A 90 12.05 1.09 -28.36
C ASN A 90 13.03 0.10 -27.73
N TYR A 91 14.33 0.38 -27.78
CA TYR A 91 15.32 -0.44 -27.11
C TYR A 91 15.09 -0.49 -25.59
N LYS A 92 14.87 0.66 -24.99
CA LYS A 92 14.62 0.78 -23.54
C LYS A 92 13.33 0.08 -23.10
N THR A 93 12.30 0.10 -23.95
CA THR A 93 10.97 -0.46 -23.61
C THR A 93 10.90 -1.97 -23.86
N PHE A 94 11.49 -2.46 -24.96
CA PHE A 94 11.26 -3.84 -25.42
C PHE A 94 12.47 -4.77 -25.30
N PHE A 95 13.70 -4.23 -25.32
CA PHE A 95 14.92 -5.06 -25.29
C PHE A 95 15.61 -5.04 -23.92
N LYS A 96 15.48 -3.94 -23.16
CA LYS A 96 16.04 -3.85 -21.82
C LYS A 96 15.28 -4.78 -20.86
N GLY A 97 15.96 -5.83 -20.39
CA GLY A 97 15.36 -6.85 -19.52
C GLY A 97 15.05 -8.17 -20.22
N THR A 98 15.40 -8.29 -21.51
CA THR A 98 15.42 -9.58 -22.21
C THR A 98 16.74 -10.30 -21.97
N GLU A 99 16.73 -11.64 -21.93
CA GLU A 99 17.90 -12.47 -21.64
C GLU A 99 17.90 -13.73 -22.50
N GLY A 100 19.07 -14.18 -22.94
CA GLY A 100 19.21 -15.47 -23.61
C GLY A 100 19.09 -16.62 -22.63
N LEU A 101 18.04 -17.43 -22.74
CA LEU A 101 17.76 -18.53 -21.81
C LEU A 101 18.43 -19.82 -22.22
N ALA A 102 18.30 -20.21 -23.48
CA ALA A 102 18.86 -21.46 -24.01
C ALA A 102 19.18 -21.33 -25.48
N TYR A 103 20.17 -22.10 -25.93
CA TYR A 103 20.51 -22.27 -27.33
C TYR A 103 20.73 -23.76 -27.63
N ASP A 104 19.93 -24.29 -28.55
CA ASP A 104 19.99 -25.69 -28.98
C ASP A 104 20.11 -25.77 -30.51
N GLY A 105 21.33 -25.54 -30.98
CA GLY A 105 21.74 -25.65 -32.40
C GLY A 105 20.95 -24.77 -33.37
N ASP A 106 19.67 -25.01 -33.56
CA ASP A 106 18.81 -24.31 -34.52
C ASP A 106 17.80 -23.35 -33.83
N ARG A 107 17.68 -23.42 -32.50
CA ARG A 107 16.69 -22.63 -31.76
C ARG A 107 17.36 -21.78 -30.70
N PHE A 108 17.04 -20.49 -30.69
CA PHE A 108 17.48 -19.55 -29.67
C PHE A 108 16.28 -19.09 -28.86
N LEU A 109 16.30 -19.35 -27.56
CA LEU A 109 15.23 -19.01 -26.63
C LEU A 109 15.56 -17.72 -25.91
N ILE A 110 14.73 -16.71 -26.10
CA ILE A 110 14.87 -15.39 -25.47
C ILE A 110 13.80 -15.21 -24.39
N GLY A 111 14.23 -14.96 -23.17
CA GLY A 111 13.37 -14.62 -22.06
C GLY A 111 12.90 -13.17 -22.15
N VAL A 112 11.58 -12.96 -22.06
CA VAL A 112 10.93 -11.64 -22.09
C VAL A 112 10.10 -11.41 -20.85
N SER A 113 9.92 -10.16 -20.46
CA SER A 113 9.29 -9.79 -19.18
C SER A 113 7.76 -9.99 -19.16
N ASN A 114 7.07 -9.91 -20.30
CA ASN A 114 5.61 -10.05 -20.38
C ASN A 114 5.13 -10.37 -21.79
N THR A 115 3.86 -10.73 -21.92
CA THR A 115 3.21 -11.10 -23.19
C THR A 115 3.27 -9.98 -24.23
N PHE A 116 3.13 -8.72 -23.80
CA PHE A 116 3.15 -7.57 -24.70
C PHE A 116 4.51 -7.38 -25.36
N VAL A 117 5.60 -7.54 -24.60
CA VAL A 117 6.97 -7.51 -25.12
C VAL A 117 7.20 -8.68 -26.08
N SER A 118 6.72 -9.88 -25.73
CA SER A 118 6.80 -11.08 -26.60
C SER A 118 6.15 -10.84 -27.95
N GLU A 119 4.91 -10.37 -27.95
CA GLU A 119 4.16 -10.11 -29.18
C GLU A 119 4.80 -9.01 -30.04
N TYR A 120 5.26 -7.94 -29.42
CA TYR A 120 5.92 -6.85 -30.13
C TYR A 120 7.22 -7.30 -30.79
N LEU A 121 8.08 -8.02 -30.06
CA LEU A 121 9.35 -8.53 -30.59
C LEU A 121 9.10 -9.56 -31.68
N GLU A 122 8.09 -10.41 -31.53
CA GLU A 122 7.74 -11.43 -32.53
C GLU A 122 7.20 -10.83 -33.83
N LYS A 123 6.32 -9.83 -33.74
CA LYS A 123 5.71 -9.21 -34.92
C LYS A 123 6.61 -8.18 -35.61
N ASN A 124 7.36 -7.40 -34.86
CA ASN A 124 8.02 -6.20 -35.42
C ASN A 124 9.55 -6.31 -35.45
N GLN A 125 10.17 -7.14 -34.64
CA GLN A 125 11.62 -7.15 -34.48
C GLN A 125 12.28 -8.52 -34.73
N ARG A 126 11.51 -9.58 -34.98
CA ARG A 126 12.01 -10.94 -35.15
C ARG A 126 13.08 -11.05 -36.23
N SER A 127 12.82 -10.48 -37.39
CA SER A 127 13.76 -10.54 -38.54
C SER A 127 15.08 -9.80 -38.23
N LEU A 128 15.02 -8.71 -37.49
CA LEU A 128 16.20 -7.97 -37.07
C LEU A 128 17.01 -8.76 -36.04
N ILE A 129 16.36 -9.38 -35.08
CA ILE A 129 17.01 -10.22 -34.07
C ILE A 129 17.68 -11.45 -34.71
N GLU A 130 16.98 -12.18 -35.60
CA GLU A 130 17.52 -13.32 -36.32
C GLU A 130 18.73 -12.93 -37.17
N LYS A 131 18.68 -11.76 -37.83
CA LYS A 131 19.79 -11.23 -38.63
C LYS A 131 21.01 -10.87 -37.78
N THR A 132 20.80 -10.27 -36.60
CA THR A 132 21.88 -9.94 -35.66
C THR A 132 22.53 -11.20 -35.09
N LEU A 133 21.72 -12.19 -34.70
CA LEU A 133 22.23 -13.48 -34.24
C LEU A 133 22.95 -14.24 -35.33
N LEU A 134 22.48 -14.20 -36.59
CA LEU A 134 23.18 -14.79 -37.74
C LEU A 134 24.59 -14.18 -37.93
N GLY A 135 24.71 -12.85 -37.77
CA GLY A 135 25.99 -12.13 -37.82
C GLY A 135 26.99 -12.58 -36.75
N LEU A 136 26.49 -12.81 -35.52
CA LEU A 136 27.33 -13.22 -34.39
C LEU A 136 27.69 -14.70 -34.38
N MET A 137 26.77 -15.56 -34.81
CA MET A 137 26.91 -17.01 -34.69
C MET A 137 27.33 -17.68 -36.00
N HIS A 138 27.28 -16.95 -37.13
CA HIS A 138 27.51 -17.46 -38.49
C HIS A 138 26.64 -18.68 -38.86
N ARG A 139 25.49 -18.83 -38.20
CA ARG A 139 24.48 -19.87 -38.40
C ARG A 139 23.09 -19.29 -38.30
N GLY A 140 22.16 -19.76 -39.14
CA GLY A 140 20.76 -19.38 -39.05
C GLY A 140 20.12 -19.98 -37.79
N VAL A 141 19.45 -19.17 -37.02
CA VAL A 141 18.78 -19.58 -35.79
C VAL A 141 17.31 -19.12 -35.80
N ASN A 142 16.45 -20.00 -35.40
CA ASN A 142 15.03 -19.68 -35.22
C ASN A 142 14.83 -19.15 -33.81
N VAL A 143 14.37 -17.92 -33.71
CA VAL A 143 14.14 -17.25 -32.40
C VAL A 143 12.77 -17.59 -31.87
N ARG A 144 12.73 -17.98 -30.60
CA ARG A 144 11.47 -18.11 -29.82
C ARG A 144 11.52 -17.25 -28.58
N PHE A 145 10.39 -16.65 -28.26
CA PHE A 145 10.23 -15.84 -27.06
C PHE A 145 9.48 -16.65 -26.01
N GLN A 146 10.03 -16.69 -24.82
CA GLN A 146 9.41 -17.30 -23.64
C GLN A 146 9.22 -16.23 -22.59
N ILE A 147 8.00 -16.11 -22.05
CA ILE A 147 7.75 -15.20 -20.94
C ILE A 147 8.54 -15.75 -19.76
N LYS A 148 9.48 -14.95 -19.30
CA LYS A 148 10.20 -15.20 -18.07
C LYS A 148 9.22 -14.88 -16.93
N TRP A 149 8.54 -15.89 -16.42
CA TRP A 149 7.98 -15.76 -15.08
C TRP A 149 9.19 -15.49 -14.20
N ALA A 150 9.16 -14.36 -13.46
CA ALA A 150 10.27 -13.93 -12.64
C ALA A 150 10.64 -15.02 -11.60
N GLN A 151 11.50 -15.96 -12.01
CA GLN A 151 12.11 -16.95 -11.13
C GLN A 151 13.47 -16.53 -10.60
N GLU A 152 14.01 -15.37 -11.06
CA GLU A 152 15.39 -15.03 -10.71
C GLU A 152 15.66 -13.55 -10.48
N THR A 153 14.85 -12.84 -9.73
CA THR A 153 15.29 -11.69 -8.91
C THR A 153 14.19 -11.30 -7.90
N ALA A 154 13.41 -12.27 -7.42
CA ALA A 154 12.97 -12.16 -6.04
C ALA A 154 14.23 -12.32 -5.19
N PRO A 155 14.50 -11.46 -4.21
CA PRO A 155 15.46 -11.82 -3.17
C PRO A 155 15.03 -13.21 -2.73
N ASP A 156 15.99 -14.12 -2.71
CA ASP A 156 15.77 -15.54 -2.45
C ASP A 156 15.16 -15.69 -1.05
N CYS A 157 13.84 -15.53 -0.95
CA CYS A 157 13.09 -15.75 0.29
C CYS A 157 13.27 -17.19 0.80
N LYS A 158 13.80 -18.06 -0.04
CA LYS A 158 13.92 -19.48 0.26
C LYS A 158 15.22 -19.88 0.93
N SER A 159 16.29 -19.07 0.93
CA SER A 159 17.60 -19.52 1.38
C SER A 159 18.11 -18.96 2.71
N GLU A 160 17.59 -17.85 3.26
CA GLU A 160 18.17 -17.25 4.49
C GLU A 160 17.20 -16.94 5.63
N VAL A 161 15.88 -17.12 5.48
CA VAL A 161 14.90 -16.80 6.52
C VAL A 161 14.32 -18.05 7.16
N ARG A 162 15.19 -18.98 7.54
CA ARG A 162 14.80 -20.07 8.43
C ARG A 162 14.91 -19.61 9.88
N ARG A 163 13.73 -19.43 10.52
CA ARG A 163 13.50 -19.33 11.97
C ARG A 163 13.83 -17.97 12.62
N ASN A 164 12.79 -17.27 12.98
CA ASN A 164 12.70 -16.15 13.95
C ASN A 164 12.50 -14.72 13.41
N ASN A 165 11.98 -14.48 12.21
CA ASN A 165 11.83 -13.09 11.74
C ASN A 165 10.44 -12.69 11.24
N SER A 166 9.37 -13.04 11.97
CA SER A 166 8.04 -12.41 11.76
C SER A 166 8.11 -10.87 11.86
N ALA A 167 9.05 -10.34 12.61
CA ALA A 167 9.31 -8.91 12.73
C ALA A 167 9.82 -8.27 11.43
N LEU A 168 10.52 -8.99 10.56
CA LEU A 168 10.98 -8.47 9.25
C LEU A 168 9.83 -8.23 8.28
N TYR A 169 8.71 -8.94 8.45
CA TYR A 169 7.50 -8.78 7.62
C TYR A 169 6.46 -7.83 8.23
N GLY A 170 6.76 -7.20 9.38
CA GLY A 170 5.86 -6.29 10.06
C GLY A 170 4.67 -6.98 10.77
N PHE A 171 4.71 -8.31 10.96
CA PHE A 171 3.66 -9.03 11.68
C PHE A 171 3.85 -8.93 13.20
N ASN A 172 2.73 -8.73 13.90
CA ASN A 172 2.70 -8.80 15.36
C ASN A 172 2.76 -10.27 15.81
N PRO A 173 3.74 -10.70 16.60
CA PRO A 173 3.89 -12.10 17.03
C PRO A 173 2.71 -12.63 17.86
N LYS A 174 1.87 -11.73 18.40
CA LYS A 174 0.67 -12.11 19.15
C LYS A 174 -0.55 -12.42 18.26
N TYR A 175 -0.51 -12.04 16.99
CA TYR A 175 -1.64 -12.17 16.07
C TYR A 175 -1.52 -13.47 15.27
N THR A 176 -1.76 -14.60 15.96
CA THR A 176 -1.77 -15.95 15.40
C THR A 176 -3.18 -16.54 15.45
N PHE A 177 -3.46 -17.59 14.69
CA PHE A 177 -4.73 -18.31 14.76
C PHE A 177 -4.98 -18.91 16.14
N ASP A 178 -3.92 -19.37 16.84
CA ASP A 178 -4.03 -19.96 18.18
C ASP A 178 -4.50 -18.95 19.24
N ASN A 179 -4.12 -17.68 19.05
CA ASN A 179 -4.53 -16.59 19.95
C ASN A 179 -5.86 -15.95 19.56
N PHE A 180 -6.47 -16.37 18.44
CA PHE A 180 -7.74 -15.84 17.96
C PHE A 180 -8.90 -16.62 18.55
N ILE A 181 -9.70 -15.98 19.38
CA ILE A 181 -10.86 -16.62 20.01
C ILE A 181 -12.00 -16.73 18.99
N ILE A 182 -12.44 -17.98 18.75
CA ILE A 182 -13.51 -18.29 17.81
C ILE A 182 -14.84 -18.26 18.55
N GLY A 183 -15.78 -17.49 18.03
CA GLY A 183 -17.15 -17.40 18.50
C GLY A 183 -18.17 -17.52 17.36
N THR A 184 -19.44 -17.36 17.68
CA THR A 184 -20.55 -17.45 16.70
C THR A 184 -20.42 -16.38 15.61
N GLY A 185 -19.97 -15.16 15.98
CA GLY A 185 -19.89 -14.00 15.09
C GLY A 185 -18.66 -13.96 14.17
N ASN A 186 -17.64 -14.83 14.36
CA ASN A 186 -16.40 -14.80 13.57
C ASN A 186 -15.98 -16.16 13.00
N ARG A 187 -16.73 -17.24 13.28
CA ARG A 187 -16.40 -18.61 12.84
C ARG A 187 -16.19 -18.70 11.33
N MET A 188 -17.07 -18.06 10.56
CA MET A 188 -17.00 -18.10 9.09
C MET A 188 -15.74 -17.36 8.59
N ALA A 189 -15.47 -16.18 9.14
CA ALA A 189 -14.28 -15.41 8.79
C ALA A 189 -13.00 -16.15 9.17
N HIS A 190 -12.96 -16.80 10.33
CA HIS A 190 -11.84 -17.63 10.76
C HIS A 190 -11.61 -18.81 9.81
N ALA A 191 -12.65 -19.57 9.47
CA ALA A 191 -12.56 -20.72 8.57
C ALA A 191 -12.07 -20.30 7.17
N ALA A 192 -12.60 -19.20 6.63
CA ALA A 192 -12.17 -18.65 5.35
C ALA A 192 -10.71 -18.19 5.38
N ALA A 193 -10.29 -17.52 6.46
CA ALA A 193 -8.91 -17.09 6.64
C ALA A 193 -7.93 -18.26 6.72
N LEU A 194 -8.29 -19.31 7.47
CA LEU A 194 -7.48 -20.52 7.59
C LEU A 194 -7.35 -21.22 6.23
N SER A 195 -8.47 -21.40 5.50
CA SER A 195 -8.46 -21.97 4.15
C SER A 195 -7.58 -21.17 3.19
N ALA A 196 -7.64 -19.82 3.20
CA ALA A 196 -6.81 -18.97 2.36
C ALA A 196 -5.30 -19.08 2.71
N ALA A 197 -4.97 -19.36 3.98
CA ALA A 197 -3.59 -19.57 4.41
C ALA A 197 -3.05 -20.97 4.06
N GLU A 198 -3.89 -22.00 4.11
CA GLU A 198 -3.49 -23.38 3.84
C GLU A 198 -3.51 -23.72 2.35
N ARG A 199 -4.43 -23.11 1.59
CA ARG A 199 -4.64 -23.39 0.14
C ARG A 199 -4.75 -22.10 -0.67
N PRO A 200 -3.68 -21.32 -0.77
CA PRO A 200 -3.72 -19.99 -1.38
C PRO A 200 -4.06 -19.95 -2.87
N SER A 201 -4.05 -21.09 -3.55
CA SER A 201 -4.40 -21.19 -4.99
C SER A 201 -5.85 -21.58 -5.25
N GLU A 202 -6.66 -21.78 -4.22
CA GLU A 202 -8.06 -22.18 -4.38
C GLU A 202 -8.90 -20.96 -4.79
N GLN A 203 -9.37 -20.97 -6.04
CA GLN A 203 -10.07 -19.81 -6.67
C GLN A 203 -11.34 -19.40 -5.92
N SER A 204 -11.99 -20.32 -5.19
CA SER A 204 -13.23 -20.08 -4.45
C SER A 204 -13.08 -19.02 -3.34
N TYR A 205 -11.89 -18.79 -2.83
CA TYR A 205 -11.59 -17.85 -1.76
C TYR A 205 -10.68 -16.69 -2.21
N ASN A 206 -10.58 -16.45 -3.51
CA ASN A 206 -9.68 -15.41 -4.03
C ASN A 206 -10.43 -14.38 -4.91
N PRO A 207 -10.55 -13.12 -4.48
CA PRO A 207 -10.03 -12.56 -3.23
C PRO A 207 -10.85 -12.95 -2.00
N LEU A 208 -10.21 -13.00 -0.83
CA LEU A 208 -10.88 -13.05 0.47
C LEU A 208 -11.07 -11.64 0.99
N PHE A 209 -12.32 -11.21 1.13
CA PHE A 209 -12.66 -9.88 1.61
C PHE A 209 -13.32 -9.98 3.00
N ILE A 210 -12.63 -9.46 4.03
CA ILE A 210 -13.09 -9.51 5.42
C ILE A 210 -13.50 -8.10 5.83
N TYR A 211 -14.74 -7.94 6.29
CA TYR A 211 -15.21 -6.64 6.73
C TYR A 211 -15.87 -6.71 8.11
N SER A 212 -15.78 -5.62 8.85
CA SER A 212 -16.45 -5.47 10.15
C SER A 212 -16.35 -4.05 10.65
N ALA A 213 -17.15 -3.71 11.65
CA ALA A 213 -16.93 -2.49 12.44
C ALA A 213 -15.50 -2.42 13.00
N PRO A 214 -14.97 -1.23 13.31
CA PRO A 214 -13.63 -1.07 13.87
C PRO A 214 -13.48 -1.81 15.20
N GLY A 215 -12.28 -2.44 15.40
CA GLY A 215 -11.93 -3.07 16.67
C GLY A 215 -12.50 -4.48 16.90
N LEU A 216 -12.98 -5.17 15.87
CA LEU A 216 -13.50 -6.55 15.97
C LEU A 216 -12.49 -7.66 15.59
N GLY A 217 -11.22 -7.32 15.37
CA GLY A 217 -10.15 -8.31 15.17
C GLY A 217 -9.78 -8.59 13.71
N LYS A 218 -10.19 -7.77 12.72
CA LYS A 218 -9.77 -7.90 11.30
C LYS A 218 -8.26 -8.03 11.15
N THR A 219 -7.52 -7.05 11.67
CA THR A 219 -6.05 -7.02 11.60
C THR A 219 -5.41 -8.26 12.24
N HIS A 220 -5.94 -8.74 13.37
CA HIS A 220 -5.47 -9.98 13.99
C HIS A 220 -5.63 -11.16 13.03
N LEU A 221 -6.83 -11.32 12.46
CA LEU A 221 -7.14 -12.45 11.60
C LEU A 221 -6.29 -12.47 10.32
N VAL A 222 -6.09 -11.31 9.67
CA VAL A 222 -5.28 -11.28 8.43
C VAL A 222 -3.79 -11.42 8.71
N GLN A 223 -3.29 -10.96 9.86
CA GLN A 223 -1.91 -11.23 10.25
C GLN A 223 -1.69 -12.70 10.63
N SER A 224 -2.72 -13.38 11.16
CA SER A 224 -2.66 -14.83 11.37
C SER A 224 -2.47 -15.60 10.06
N ILE A 225 -3.11 -15.15 8.97
CA ILE A 225 -2.87 -15.69 7.61
C ILE A 225 -1.39 -15.54 7.25
N GLY A 226 -0.80 -14.35 7.49
CA GLY A 226 0.60 -14.08 7.21
C GLY A 226 1.54 -14.99 7.99
N HIS A 227 1.30 -15.20 9.29
CA HIS A 227 2.08 -16.14 10.12
C HIS A 227 1.97 -17.57 9.57
N LYS A 228 0.78 -18.02 9.26
CA LYS A 228 0.55 -19.38 8.71
C LYS A 228 1.21 -19.56 7.33
N ALA A 229 1.18 -18.55 6.50
CA ALA A 229 1.87 -18.55 5.21
C ALA A 229 3.38 -18.71 5.36
N LEU A 230 4.00 -18.01 6.33
CA LEU A 230 5.43 -18.16 6.63
C LEU A 230 5.77 -19.57 7.11
N GLU A 231 4.92 -20.19 7.95
CA GLU A 231 5.08 -21.60 8.36
C GLU A 231 5.06 -22.56 7.15
N ASN A 232 4.24 -22.26 6.15
CA ASN A 232 4.13 -23.01 4.91
C ASN A 232 5.21 -22.65 3.86
N ASN A 233 6.23 -21.86 4.22
CA ASN A 233 7.30 -21.37 3.33
C ASN A 233 6.79 -20.56 2.15
N LEU A 234 5.69 -19.85 2.29
CA LEU A 234 5.16 -18.90 1.32
C LEU A 234 5.68 -17.48 1.65
N CYS A 235 5.65 -16.59 0.66
CA CYS A 235 6.01 -15.18 0.79
C CYS A 235 4.76 -14.30 0.99
N PRO A 236 4.28 -14.04 2.22
CA PRO A 236 3.21 -13.08 2.45
C PRO A 236 3.75 -11.66 2.40
N VAL A 237 3.03 -10.76 1.76
CA VAL A 237 3.27 -9.32 1.82
C VAL A 237 2.08 -8.66 2.53
N TYR A 238 2.35 -8.05 3.69
CA TYR A 238 1.35 -7.31 4.44
C TYR A 238 1.55 -5.81 4.25
N VAL A 239 0.46 -5.09 4.01
CA VAL A 239 0.46 -3.65 3.83
C VAL A 239 -0.89 -3.07 4.24
N SER A 240 -0.91 -1.90 4.89
CA SER A 240 -2.16 -1.15 5.06
C SER A 240 -2.48 -0.33 3.80
N GLY A 241 -3.76 -0.02 3.56
CA GLY A 241 -4.17 0.82 2.43
C GLY A 241 -3.50 2.21 2.45
N GLU A 242 -3.25 2.75 3.64
CA GLU A 242 -2.50 3.99 3.82
C GLU A 242 -1.03 3.84 3.43
N GLN A 243 -0.37 2.79 3.92
CA GLN A 243 1.04 2.51 3.61
C GLN A 243 1.24 2.25 2.11
N PHE A 244 0.35 1.48 1.48
CA PHE A 244 0.37 1.25 0.04
C PHE A 244 0.30 2.58 -0.73
N THR A 245 -0.58 3.49 -0.31
CA THR A 245 -0.69 4.83 -0.90
C THR A 245 0.60 5.63 -0.75
N ASN A 246 1.17 5.66 0.46
CA ASN A 246 2.38 6.42 0.75
C ASN A 246 3.59 5.88 -0.03
N GLU A 247 3.76 4.56 -0.09
CA GLU A 247 4.81 3.91 -0.88
C GLU A 247 4.65 4.17 -2.38
N PHE A 248 3.41 4.13 -2.90
CA PHE A 248 3.14 4.43 -4.30
C PHE A 248 3.48 5.88 -4.65
N VAL A 249 3.07 6.85 -3.83
CA VAL A 249 3.37 8.27 -4.02
C VAL A 249 4.88 8.53 -3.97
N ALA A 250 5.60 7.88 -3.04
CA ALA A 250 7.06 7.97 -2.97
C ALA A 250 7.71 7.38 -4.23
N ALA A 251 7.30 6.19 -4.66
CA ALA A 251 7.80 5.55 -5.87
C ALA A 251 7.54 6.38 -7.15
N LEU A 252 6.40 7.09 -7.21
CA LEU A 252 6.08 7.98 -8.31
C LEU A 252 7.02 9.19 -8.36
N ARG A 253 7.28 9.83 -7.20
CA ARG A 253 8.19 10.98 -7.07
C ARG A 253 9.63 10.61 -7.44
N GLU A 254 10.07 9.42 -7.02
CA GLU A 254 11.42 8.92 -7.23
C GLU A 254 11.60 8.17 -8.56
N ARG A 255 10.54 8.07 -9.37
CA ARG A 255 10.50 7.33 -10.66
C ARG A 255 10.88 5.85 -10.53
N ARG A 256 10.54 5.23 -9.39
CA ARG A 256 10.79 3.81 -9.07
C ARG A 256 9.52 2.95 -9.06
N THR A 257 8.55 3.29 -9.92
CA THR A 257 7.25 2.58 -9.97
C THR A 257 7.38 1.10 -10.34
N GLU A 258 8.42 0.71 -11.09
CA GLU A 258 8.65 -0.70 -11.43
C GLU A 258 9.13 -1.51 -10.21
N GLU A 259 9.98 -0.93 -9.34
CA GLU A 259 10.41 -1.57 -8.09
C GLU A 259 9.23 -1.76 -7.14
N PHE A 260 8.38 -0.73 -7.03
CA PHE A 260 7.13 -0.80 -6.27
C PHE A 260 6.23 -1.94 -6.77
N ARG A 261 6.00 -2.02 -8.08
CA ARG A 261 5.19 -3.10 -8.68
C ARG A 261 5.82 -4.48 -8.45
N ALA A 262 7.13 -4.60 -8.63
CA ALA A 262 7.85 -5.85 -8.43
C ALA A 262 7.70 -6.35 -6.98
N LYS A 263 7.78 -5.47 -5.98
CA LYS A 263 7.59 -5.79 -4.56
C LYS A 263 6.26 -6.51 -4.32
N TYR A 264 5.15 -5.95 -4.79
CA TYR A 264 3.82 -6.52 -4.54
C TYR A 264 3.50 -7.72 -5.42
N ARG A 265 4.00 -7.75 -6.68
CA ARG A 265 3.79 -8.88 -7.60
C ARG A 265 4.56 -10.13 -7.21
N SER A 266 5.62 -10.02 -6.41
CA SER A 266 6.39 -11.16 -5.93
C SER A 266 5.69 -11.94 -4.81
N ALA A 267 4.61 -11.43 -4.23
CA ALA A 267 3.89 -12.05 -3.14
C ALA A 267 3.19 -13.35 -3.56
N ASP A 268 3.29 -14.39 -2.73
CA ASP A 268 2.43 -15.58 -2.84
C ASP A 268 1.06 -15.29 -2.24
N ILE A 269 1.03 -14.47 -1.17
CA ILE A 269 -0.19 -13.97 -0.55
C ILE A 269 -0.04 -12.45 -0.33
N LEU A 270 -0.91 -11.65 -0.96
CA LEU A 270 -0.99 -10.21 -0.69
C LEU A 270 -2.10 -9.94 0.33
N ILE A 271 -1.72 -9.34 1.46
CA ILE A 271 -2.63 -8.95 2.53
C ILE A 271 -2.71 -7.43 2.58
N VAL A 272 -3.90 -6.88 2.32
CA VAL A 272 -4.15 -5.43 2.36
C VAL A 272 -5.14 -5.11 3.46
N ASP A 273 -4.64 -4.49 4.52
CA ASP A 273 -5.46 -4.10 5.67
C ASP A 273 -6.04 -2.70 5.46
N ASP A 274 -7.32 -2.54 5.83
CA ASP A 274 -8.05 -1.27 5.74
C ASP A 274 -8.01 -0.62 4.35
N ILE A 275 -8.44 -1.36 3.32
CA ILE A 275 -8.43 -0.94 1.90
C ILE A 275 -9.19 0.37 1.63
N HIS A 276 -10.16 0.74 2.50
CA HIS A 276 -10.94 1.96 2.33
C HIS A 276 -10.08 3.24 2.28
N PHE A 277 -8.86 3.22 2.80
CA PHE A 277 -7.92 4.34 2.73
C PHE A 277 -7.39 4.65 1.33
N ILE A 278 -7.52 3.76 0.35
CA ILE A 278 -7.16 4.05 -1.04
C ILE A 278 -8.28 4.78 -1.79
N GLY A 279 -9.53 4.71 -1.28
CA GLY A 279 -10.70 5.28 -1.93
C GLY A 279 -10.59 6.79 -2.16
N GLY A 280 -11.02 7.26 -3.33
CA GLY A 280 -10.94 8.65 -3.75
C GLY A 280 -9.56 9.11 -4.23
N LYS A 281 -8.56 8.21 -4.33
CA LYS A 281 -7.20 8.49 -4.82
C LYS A 281 -6.98 7.79 -6.16
N GLU A 282 -7.46 8.38 -7.24
CA GLU A 282 -7.53 7.79 -8.59
C GLU A 282 -6.25 7.04 -9.01
N ALA A 283 -5.09 7.68 -8.92
CA ALA A 283 -3.82 7.09 -9.33
C ALA A 283 -3.42 5.87 -8.46
N THR A 284 -3.74 5.92 -7.16
CA THR A 284 -3.48 4.80 -6.24
C THR A 284 -4.43 3.64 -6.52
N GLU A 285 -5.72 3.93 -6.74
CA GLU A 285 -6.72 2.93 -7.11
C GLU A 285 -6.37 2.24 -8.42
N GLU A 286 -5.90 2.99 -9.42
CA GLU A 286 -5.44 2.43 -10.70
C GLU A 286 -4.22 1.52 -10.51
N SER A 287 -3.23 1.97 -9.74
CA SER A 287 -2.04 1.15 -9.44
C SER A 287 -2.41 -0.13 -8.69
N PHE A 288 -3.34 -0.04 -7.73
CA PHE A 288 -3.84 -1.20 -7.00
C PHE A 288 -4.62 -2.15 -7.90
N PHE A 289 -5.46 -1.62 -8.79
CA PHE A 289 -6.22 -2.42 -9.76
C PHE A 289 -5.29 -3.25 -10.67
N HIS A 290 -4.21 -2.68 -11.15
CA HIS A 290 -3.22 -3.43 -11.93
C HIS A 290 -2.51 -4.50 -11.08
N THR A 291 -2.09 -4.16 -9.87
CA THR A 291 -1.45 -5.12 -8.94
C THR A 291 -2.40 -6.28 -8.61
N PHE A 292 -3.67 -5.98 -8.34
CA PHE A 292 -4.71 -6.98 -8.09
C PHE A 292 -4.87 -7.94 -9.27
N ASN A 293 -5.02 -7.40 -10.51
CA ASN A 293 -5.20 -8.23 -11.69
C ASN A 293 -3.98 -9.11 -11.97
N ASP A 294 -2.77 -8.58 -11.80
CA ASP A 294 -1.54 -9.35 -12.02
C ASP A 294 -1.43 -10.53 -11.05
N LEU A 295 -1.73 -10.31 -9.76
CA LEU A 295 -1.72 -11.37 -8.75
C LEU A 295 -2.85 -12.38 -8.95
N HIS A 296 -4.05 -11.91 -9.21
CA HIS A 296 -5.21 -12.78 -9.43
C HIS A 296 -5.01 -13.67 -10.66
N ASN A 297 -4.52 -13.10 -11.78
CA ASN A 297 -4.21 -13.86 -13.00
C ASN A 297 -3.06 -14.85 -12.81
N ALA A 298 -2.13 -14.55 -11.89
CA ALA A 298 -1.05 -15.45 -11.50
C ALA A 298 -1.50 -16.55 -10.51
N GLY A 299 -2.78 -16.60 -10.12
CA GLY A 299 -3.31 -17.54 -9.12
C GLY A 299 -2.78 -17.28 -7.71
N ARG A 300 -2.30 -16.07 -7.40
CA ARG A 300 -1.82 -15.69 -6.07
C ARG A 300 -2.99 -15.27 -5.19
N GLN A 301 -2.90 -15.59 -3.90
CA GLN A 301 -3.96 -15.25 -2.95
C GLN A 301 -3.96 -13.76 -2.62
N ILE A 302 -5.16 -13.17 -2.63
CA ILE A 302 -5.37 -11.78 -2.23
C ILE A 302 -6.33 -11.79 -1.03
N VAL A 303 -5.93 -11.10 0.04
CA VAL A 303 -6.73 -10.93 1.26
C VAL A 303 -6.88 -9.44 1.53
N ILE A 304 -8.11 -8.99 1.72
CA ILE A 304 -8.43 -7.57 1.87
C ILE A 304 -9.30 -7.38 3.10
N THR A 305 -9.03 -6.33 3.88
CA THR A 305 -9.95 -5.94 4.95
C THR A 305 -10.54 -4.56 4.72
N SER A 306 -11.72 -4.34 5.29
CA SER A 306 -12.39 -3.03 5.29
C SER A 306 -13.27 -2.85 6.54
N ASP A 307 -13.67 -1.61 6.80
CA ASP A 307 -14.66 -1.26 7.83
C ASP A 307 -16.11 -1.53 7.37
N ARG A 308 -16.33 -1.74 6.07
CA ARG A 308 -17.65 -1.93 5.45
C ARG A 308 -17.57 -2.85 4.22
N PRO A 309 -18.70 -3.44 3.80
CA PRO A 309 -18.73 -4.30 2.61
C PRO A 309 -18.44 -3.51 1.31
N PRO A 310 -17.94 -4.17 0.23
CA PRO A 310 -17.56 -3.52 -1.01
C PRO A 310 -18.67 -2.62 -1.60
N LYS A 311 -19.93 -3.07 -1.53
CA LYS A 311 -21.10 -2.30 -2.02
C LYS A 311 -21.29 -0.95 -1.34
N SER A 312 -20.85 -0.84 -0.09
CA SER A 312 -21.00 0.37 0.74
C SER A 312 -19.78 1.30 0.71
N MET A 313 -18.91 1.17 -0.29
CA MET A 313 -17.69 1.98 -0.46
C MET A 313 -17.86 2.99 -1.61
N PRO A 314 -18.52 4.15 -1.38
CA PRO A 314 -18.88 5.09 -2.46
C PRO A 314 -17.67 5.76 -3.12
N LEU A 315 -16.57 5.94 -2.38
CA LEU A 315 -15.36 6.58 -2.89
C LEU A 315 -14.50 5.63 -3.74
N LEU A 316 -14.77 4.33 -3.72
CA LEU A 316 -13.98 3.35 -4.47
C LEU A 316 -14.58 3.19 -5.89
N GLN A 317 -13.72 3.12 -6.90
CA GLN A 317 -14.14 2.92 -8.29
C GLN A 317 -14.90 1.60 -8.45
N GLU A 318 -15.93 1.60 -9.31
CA GLU A 318 -16.81 0.45 -9.53
C GLU A 318 -16.06 -0.80 -9.99
N ARG A 319 -15.03 -0.63 -10.81
CA ARG A 319 -14.18 -1.73 -11.28
C ARG A 319 -13.46 -2.48 -10.14
N LEU A 320 -13.01 -1.77 -9.08
CA LEU A 320 -12.41 -2.40 -7.90
C LEU A 320 -13.47 -3.06 -7.02
N ARG A 321 -14.61 -2.40 -6.82
CA ARG A 321 -15.73 -2.97 -6.06
C ARG A 321 -16.18 -4.31 -6.66
N SER A 322 -16.38 -4.36 -7.97
CA SER A 322 -16.73 -5.58 -8.69
C SER A 322 -15.67 -6.68 -8.50
N ARG A 323 -14.37 -6.35 -8.50
CA ARG A 323 -13.29 -7.31 -8.25
C ARG A 323 -13.32 -7.87 -6.84
N PHE A 324 -13.63 -7.05 -5.84
CA PHE A 324 -13.72 -7.49 -4.45
C PHE A 324 -14.92 -8.41 -4.20
N GLU A 325 -15.96 -8.31 -5.03
CA GLU A 325 -17.14 -9.19 -4.97
C GLU A 325 -16.95 -10.52 -5.71
N TRP A 326 -15.88 -10.72 -6.48
CA TRP A 326 -15.66 -11.96 -7.23
C TRP A 326 -15.37 -13.16 -6.34
N GLY A 327 -14.68 -12.96 -5.23
CA GLY A 327 -14.30 -13.99 -4.29
C GLY A 327 -15.29 -14.14 -3.15
N LEU A 328 -14.76 -14.46 -1.98
CA LEU A 328 -15.54 -14.63 -0.76
C LEU A 328 -15.51 -13.37 0.08
N ALA A 329 -16.66 -12.74 0.30
CA ALA A 329 -16.81 -11.65 1.26
C ALA A 329 -17.44 -12.18 2.56
N VAL A 330 -16.76 -11.99 3.69
CA VAL A 330 -17.18 -12.44 5.00
C VAL A 330 -17.17 -11.29 6.01
N ASP A 331 -18.13 -11.30 6.90
CA ASP A 331 -18.22 -10.32 7.99
C ASP A 331 -17.74 -10.89 9.33
N ILE A 332 -17.31 -10.00 10.20
CA ILE A 332 -17.07 -10.29 11.61
C ILE A 332 -18.07 -9.49 12.42
N GLN A 333 -18.93 -10.20 13.14
CA GLN A 333 -19.93 -9.63 14.01
C GLN A 333 -19.35 -9.37 15.42
N PRO A 334 -19.97 -8.46 16.21
CA PRO A 334 -19.62 -8.29 17.60
C PRO A 334 -19.67 -9.62 18.38
N PRO A 335 -18.68 -9.88 19.26
CA PRO A 335 -18.62 -11.13 20.01
C PRO A 335 -19.78 -11.24 21.00
N ASP A 336 -20.31 -12.44 21.19
CA ASP A 336 -21.22 -12.78 22.24
C ASP A 336 -20.57 -12.69 23.64
N PHE A 337 -21.34 -12.82 24.70
CA PHE A 337 -20.83 -12.70 26.07
C PHE A 337 -19.72 -13.72 26.37
N GLU A 338 -19.91 -14.96 25.97
CA GLU A 338 -18.93 -16.04 26.19
C GLU A 338 -17.60 -15.77 25.46
N SER A 339 -17.70 -15.34 24.23
CA SER A 339 -16.50 -14.94 23.45
C SER A 339 -15.80 -13.74 24.07
N ARG A 340 -16.52 -12.72 24.57
CA ARG A 340 -15.91 -11.58 25.26
C ARG A 340 -15.17 -12.02 26.51
N LEU A 341 -15.78 -12.88 27.30
CA LEU A 341 -15.19 -13.42 28.52
C LEU A 341 -13.90 -14.20 28.21
N ALA A 342 -13.97 -15.11 27.21
CA ALA A 342 -12.81 -15.88 26.77
C ALA A 342 -11.66 -14.97 26.24
N ILE A 343 -12.00 -13.88 25.51
CA ILE A 343 -11.01 -12.89 25.07
C ILE A 343 -10.33 -12.21 26.27
N LEU A 344 -11.12 -11.77 27.25
CA LEU A 344 -10.60 -11.12 28.45
C LEU A 344 -9.71 -12.05 29.28
N GLN A 345 -10.10 -13.32 29.44
CA GLN A 345 -9.31 -14.35 30.13
C GLN A 345 -7.97 -14.57 29.42
N SER A 346 -7.98 -14.76 28.09
CA SER A 346 -6.77 -14.92 27.28
C SER A 346 -5.84 -13.71 27.41
N LYS A 347 -6.39 -12.49 27.39
CA LYS A 347 -5.61 -11.26 27.51
C LYS A 347 -5.05 -11.05 28.92
N ALA A 348 -5.79 -11.40 29.97
CA ALA A 348 -5.31 -11.37 31.34
C ALA A 348 -4.12 -12.35 31.54
N GLN A 349 -4.23 -13.56 31.00
CA GLN A 349 -3.13 -14.55 31.01
C GLN A 349 -1.89 -14.05 30.25
N GLN A 350 -2.07 -13.48 29.06
CA GLN A 350 -0.97 -12.87 28.27
C GLN A 350 -0.28 -11.72 29.01
N ALA A 351 -1.05 -10.96 29.81
CA ALA A 351 -0.53 -9.87 30.64
C ALA A 351 0.07 -10.35 31.96
N GLN A 352 0.02 -11.66 32.26
CA GLN A 352 0.45 -12.27 33.53
C GLN A 352 -0.20 -11.54 34.73
N ALA A 353 -1.47 -11.16 34.59
CA ALA A 353 -2.19 -10.44 35.62
C ALA A 353 -3.20 -11.37 36.30
N ASP A 354 -3.18 -11.37 37.64
CA ASP A 354 -4.17 -12.05 38.46
C ASP A 354 -5.42 -11.17 38.54
N VAL A 355 -6.44 -11.51 37.74
CA VAL A 355 -7.71 -10.79 37.66
C VAL A 355 -8.82 -11.74 38.06
N SER A 356 -9.63 -11.34 39.05
CA SER A 356 -10.72 -12.20 39.52
C SER A 356 -11.78 -12.41 38.41
N PRO A 357 -12.41 -13.59 38.35
CA PRO A 357 -13.49 -13.87 37.39
C PRO A 357 -14.61 -12.83 37.41
N ASP A 358 -14.99 -12.34 38.61
CA ASP A 358 -16.05 -11.34 38.80
C ASP A 358 -15.75 -10.04 38.06
N VAL A 359 -14.46 -9.64 38.03
CA VAL A 359 -14.03 -8.43 37.28
C VAL A 359 -14.12 -8.66 35.78
N LEU A 360 -13.71 -9.84 35.31
CA LEU A 360 -13.80 -10.17 33.87
C LEU A 360 -15.25 -10.24 33.40
N ASP A 361 -16.14 -10.81 34.20
CA ASP A 361 -17.59 -10.85 33.97
C ASP A 361 -18.19 -9.44 33.90
N MET A 362 -17.83 -8.57 34.86
CA MET A 362 -18.31 -7.17 34.88
C MET A 362 -17.87 -6.44 33.61
N VAL A 363 -16.59 -6.53 33.22
CA VAL A 363 -16.07 -5.89 32.02
C VAL A 363 -16.75 -6.43 30.76
N ALA A 364 -16.97 -7.76 30.69
CA ALA A 364 -17.65 -8.40 29.57
C ALA A 364 -19.13 -8.00 29.46
N GLN A 365 -19.81 -7.70 30.56
CA GLN A 365 -21.20 -7.24 30.56
C GLN A 365 -21.34 -5.78 30.10
N GLU A 366 -20.45 -4.90 30.57
CA GLU A 366 -20.51 -3.48 30.26
C GLU A 366 -20.10 -3.15 28.83
N LEU A 367 -19.04 -3.80 28.32
CA LEU A 367 -18.44 -3.45 27.03
C LEU A 367 -18.85 -4.47 25.96
N ARG A 368 -19.77 -4.07 25.06
CA ARG A 368 -20.36 -4.99 24.07
C ARG A 368 -19.95 -4.74 22.63
N LYS A 369 -19.36 -3.58 22.31
CA LYS A 369 -19.25 -3.09 20.94
C LYS A 369 -17.92 -3.45 20.25
N SER A 370 -16.81 -3.49 20.99
CA SER A 370 -15.48 -3.55 20.40
C SER A 370 -14.50 -4.35 21.25
N ILE A 371 -13.77 -5.28 20.64
CA ILE A 371 -12.70 -6.04 21.31
C ILE A 371 -11.56 -5.10 21.72
N ARG A 372 -11.29 -4.05 20.94
CA ARG A 372 -10.29 -3.03 21.29
C ARG A 372 -10.66 -2.29 22.57
N GLU A 373 -11.94 -2.01 22.80
CA GLU A 373 -12.42 -1.40 24.05
C GLU A 373 -12.28 -2.37 25.23
N LEU A 374 -12.61 -3.66 25.04
CA LEU A 374 -12.41 -4.70 26.04
C LEU A 374 -10.94 -4.78 26.48
N GLU A 375 -10.04 -4.89 25.51
CA GLU A 375 -8.59 -4.99 25.76
C GLU A 375 -8.04 -3.71 26.40
N GLY A 376 -8.44 -2.54 25.91
CA GLY A 376 -8.05 -1.25 26.48
C GLY A 376 -8.51 -1.07 27.92
N SER A 377 -9.72 -1.49 28.23
CA SER A 377 -10.29 -1.42 29.60
C SER A 377 -9.58 -2.37 30.56
N LEU A 378 -9.36 -3.62 30.15
CA LEU A 378 -8.60 -4.59 30.95
C LEU A 378 -7.17 -4.09 31.23
N ASN A 379 -6.47 -3.61 30.20
CA ASN A 379 -5.11 -3.07 30.35
C ASN A 379 -5.08 -1.89 31.33
N ARG A 380 -6.09 -1.03 31.32
CA ARG A 380 -6.21 0.10 32.23
C ARG A 380 -6.43 -0.37 33.66
N ILE A 381 -7.33 -1.32 33.88
CA ILE A 381 -7.59 -1.90 35.21
C ILE A 381 -6.29 -2.51 35.78
N ILE A 382 -5.58 -3.28 34.98
CA ILE A 382 -4.29 -3.87 35.37
C ILE A 382 -3.27 -2.78 35.68
N ALA A 383 -3.18 -1.73 34.87
CA ALA A 383 -2.27 -0.61 35.12
C ALA A 383 -2.59 0.12 36.43
N TYR A 384 -3.87 0.38 36.73
CA TYR A 384 -4.31 0.99 37.98
C TYR A 384 -3.92 0.13 39.18
N ALA A 385 -4.17 -1.19 39.13
CA ALA A 385 -3.79 -2.11 40.19
C ALA A 385 -2.28 -2.10 40.45
N ARG A 386 -1.48 -2.11 39.39
CA ARG A 386 0.00 -2.06 39.48
C ARG A 386 0.49 -0.73 40.06
N LEU A 387 -0.10 0.41 39.66
CA LEU A 387 0.28 1.73 40.17
C LEU A 387 -0.07 1.91 41.67
N LEU A 388 -1.20 1.34 42.09
CA LEU A 388 -1.64 1.41 43.49
C LEU A 388 -1.07 0.30 44.36
N HIS A 389 -0.27 -0.63 43.77
CA HIS A 389 0.25 -1.83 44.45
C HIS A 389 -0.85 -2.65 45.15
N THR A 390 -2.03 -2.77 44.51
CA THR A 390 -3.19 -3.49 45.04
C THR A 390 -3.61 -4.62 44.10
N HIS A 391 -4.35 -5.59 44.63
CA HIS A 391 -4.99 -6.61 43.78
C HIS A 391 -6.14 -5.98 42.97
N VAL A 392 -6.44 -6.63 41.82
CA VAL A 392 -7.57 -6.23 40.98
C VAL A 392 -8.87 -6.62 41.68
N THR A 393 -9.59 -5.64 42.22
CA THR A 393 -10.92 -5.83 42.88
C THR A 393 -12.02 -5.29 41.98
N PRO A 394 -13.28 -5.75 42.16
CA PRO A 394 -14.44 -5.19 41.45
C PRO A 394 -14.62 -3.68 41.63
N GLU A 395 -14.35 -3.16 42.83
CA GLU A 395 -14.46 -1.73 43.14
C GLU A 395 -13.41 -0.92 42.38
N LEU A 396 -12.17 -1.42 42.30
CA LEU A 396 -11.11 -0.79 41.54
C LEU A 396 -11.44 -0.82 40.04
N ALA A 397 -11.97 -1.93 39.53
CA ALA A 397 -12.39 -2.07 38.16
C ALA A 397 -13.54 -1.11 37.82
N ALA A 398 -14.56 -1.00 38.70
CA ALA A 398 -15.67 -0.06 38.53
C ALA A 398 -15.20 1.39 38.51
N ARG A 399 -14.23 1.78 39.36
CA ARG A 399 -13.60 3.12 39.32
C ARG A 399 -12.86 3.36 38.03
N ALA A 400 -12.03 2.42 37.59
CA ALA A 400 -11.26 2.52 36.35
C ALA A 400 -12.15 2.60 35.10
N LEU A 401 -13.31 1.95 35.11
CA LEU A 401 -14.33 2.00 34.05
C LEU A 401 -15.15 3.31 34.11
N LYS A 402 -15.52 3.79 35.30
CA LYS A 402 -16.19 5.09 35.45
C LYS A 402 -15.37 6.23 34.92
N ASP A 403 -14.06 6.22 35.12
CA ASP A 403 -13.16 7.20 34.52
C ASP A 403 -13.09 7.10 32.98
N LEU A 404 -13.39 5.94 32.39
CA LEU A 404 -13.59 5.77 30.95
C LEU A 404 -14.96 6.31 30.49
N ALA A 405 -15.99 6.06 31.28
CA ALA A 405 -17.30 6.64 31.07
C ALA A 405 -17.28 8.17 31.34
N GLY A 406 -16.48 8.63 32.31
CA GLY A 406 -16.27 10.04 32.60
C GLY A 406 -15.41 10.81 31.58
N THR A 407 -14.58 10.12 30.78
CA THR A 407 -13.92 10.74 29.59
C THR A 407 -14.79 10.65 28.33
N ARG A 408 -15.87 9.84 28.36
CA ARG A 408 -16.95 9.81 27.35
C ARG A 408 -18.31 10.28 27.85
N ALA A 409 -18.53 10.25 29.11
CA ALA A 409 -19.48 11.11 29.77
C ALA A 409 -18.75 12.45 30.00
N LEU A 410 -18.81 13.33 29.04
CA LEU A 410 -19.33 14.62 29.39
C LEU A 410 -20.39 14.33 30.46
N PRO A 411 -20.36 14.99 31.66
CA PRO A 411 -21.36 14.73 32.68
C PRO A 411 -22.68 14.57 31.97
N GLU A 412 -23.47 13.53 32.32
CA GLU A 412 -24.87 13.52 31.96
C GLU A 412 -25.43 14.81 32.56
N VAL A 413 -25.27 15.85 31.80
CA VAL A 413 -26.12 17.01 31.94
C VAL A 413 -27.49 16.39 31.83
N PRO A 414 -28.40 16.61 32.79
CA PRO A 414 -29.81 16.31 32.62
C PRO A 414 -30.32 17.25 31.55
N SER A 415 -29.82 17.11 30.37
CA SER A 415 -30.24 17.78 29.17
C SER A 415 -31.34 16.91 28.59
N SER A 416 -32.46 16.88 29.27
CA SER A 416 -33.68 16.84 28.53
C SER A 416 -33.54 17.93 27.48
N SER A 417 -33.81 17.62 26.23
CA SER A 417 -33.83 18.59 25.11
C SER A 417 -34.50 19.89 25.51
N GLN A 418 -35.42 19.83 26.46
CA GLN A 418 -36.13 20.92 27.10
C GLN A 418 -35.26 21.84 27.97
N GLY A 419 -34.24 21.30 28.68
CA GLY A 419 -33.35 22.13 29.51
C GLY A 419 -32.47 23.04 28.65
N ILE A 420 -31.89 22.50 27.54
CA ILE A 420 -31.08 23.29 26.60
C ILE A 420 -31.94 24.36 25.92
N ILE A 421 -33.17 23.98 25.50
CA ILE A 421 -34.13 24.92 24.90
C ILE A 421 -34.48 26.04 25.88
N GLY A 422 -34.73 25.71 27.15
CA GLY A 422 -35.04 26.69 28.21
C GLY A 422 -33.91 27.68 28.46
N LEU A 423 -32.66 27.18 28.59
CA LEU A 423 -31.49 28.04 28.84
C LEU A 423 -31.16 28.95 27.66
N VAL A 424 -31.31 28.47 26.44
CA VAL A 424 -31.13 29.32 25.26
C VAL A 424 -32.25 30.35 25.16
N ALA A 425 -33.48 29.96 25.42
CA ALA A 425 -34.61 30.89 25.45
C ALA A 425 -34.35 32.02 26.46
N GLU A 426 -33.97 31.72 27.71
CA GLU A 426 -33.57 32.70 28.71
C GLU A 426 -32.44 33.62 28.28
N THR A 427 -31.37 33.06 27.66
CA THR A 427 -30.21 33.85 27.21
C THR A 427 -30.53 34.81 26.05
N PHE A 428 -31.58 34.53 25.29
CA PHE A 428 -32.04 35.36 24.18
C PHE A 428 -33.31 36.17 24.51
N ASP A 429 -33.75 36.19 25.76
CA ASP A 429 -34.96 36.86 26.21
C ASP A 429 -36.23 36.41 25.46
N LEU A 430 -36.34 35.10 25.20
CA LEU A 430 -37.43 34.45 24.45
C LEU A 430 -38.09 33.37 25.34
N THR A 431 -39.25 32.89 24.91
CA THR A 431 -39.89 31.73 25.53
C THR A 431 -39.49 30.44 24.82
N ALA A 432 -39.56 29.31 25.53
CA ALA A 432 -39.31 27.99 24.91
C ALA A 432 -40.28 27.72 23.74
N ASP A 433 -41.52 28.17 23.84
CA ASP A 433 -42.54 28.04 22.81
C ASP A 433 -42.17 28.81 21.52
N ASP A 434 -41.50 29.97 21.65
CA ASP A 434 -40.99 30.70 20.48
C ASP A 434 -39.93 29.91 19.71
N LEU A 435 -39.06 29.20 20.41
CA LEU A 435 -38.02 28.36 19.80
C LEU A 435 -38.63 27.12 19.11
N LEU A 436 -39.65 26.52 19.72
CA LEU A 436 -40.33 25.35 19.16
C LEU A 436 -41.32 25.71 18.06
N GLY A 437 -41.84 26.94 18.12
CA GLY A 437 -42.85 27.45 17.18
C GLY A 437 -42.37 27.63 15.74
N ARG A 438 -43.32 28.07 14.88
CA ARG A 438 -43.04 28.35 13.45
C ARG A 438 -42.65 29.82 13.20
N GLY A 439 -42.40 30.60 14.24
CA GLY A 439 -41.99 32.01 14.16
C GLY A 439 -40.75 32.19 13.28
N ARG A 440 -40.80 33.20 12.38
CA ARG A 440 -39.72 33.51 11.42
C ARG A 440 -39.01 34.83 11.72
N CYS A 441 -39.26 35.41 12.87
CA CYS A 441 -38.53 36.61 13.31
C CYS A 441 -37.02 36.32 13.35
N LYS A 442 -36.20 37.27 12.95
CA LYS A 442 -34.75 37.06 12.78
C LYS A 442 -34.10 36.61 14.10
N GLU A 443 -34.51 37.19 15.22
CA GLU A 443 -34.04 36.89 16.57
C GLU A 443 -34.40 35.48 17.01
N VAL A 444 -35.68 35.09 16.83
CA VAL A 444 -36.17 33.74 17.14
C VAL A 444 -35.50 32.67 16.25
N ALA A 445 -35.26 32.98 14.96
CA ALA A 445 -34.58 32.07 14.06
C ALA A 445 -33.11 31.85 14.46
N GLN A 446 -32.42 32.93 14.85
CA GLN A 446 -31.02 32.87 15.31
C GLN A 446 -30.93 32.10 16.65
N ALA A 447 -31.76 32.39 17.63
CA ALA A 447 -31.78 31.68 18.91
C ALA A 447 -32.07 30.18 18.72
N ARG A 448 -33.00 29.83 17.82
CA ARG A 448 -33.32 28.45 17.47
C ARG A 448 -32.12 27.76 16.82
N GLN A 449 -31.39 28.41 15.91
CA GLN A 449 -30.19 27.88 15.29
C GLN A 449 -29.09 27.63 16.32
N VAL A 450 -28.89 28.57 17.26
CA VAL A 450 -27.97 28.42 18.39
C VAL A 450 -28.37 27.25 19.29
N ALA A 451 -29.65 27.08 19.59
CA ALA A 451 -30.11 25.95 20.41
C ALA A 451 -29.84 24.61 19.75
N MET A 452 -30.06 24.49 18.42
CA MET A 452 -29.72 23.29 17.64
C MET A 452 -28.23 23.03 17.65
N TYR A 453 -27.39 24.06 17.50
CA TYR A 453 -25.95 23.98 17.53
C TYR A 453 -25.42 23.54 18.91
N VAL A 454 -25.86 24.17 19.98
CA VAL A 454 -25.49 23.81 21.35
C VAL A 454 -25.93 22.38 21.67
N MET A 455 -27.17 22.00 21.30
CA MET A 455 -27.66 20.64 21.48
C MET A 455 -26.80 19.62 20.73
N ARG A 456 -26.33 19.93 19.51
CA ARG A 456 -25.42 19.06 18.76
C ARG A 456 -24.04 18.93 19.39
N GLN A 457 -23.53 20.02 20.00
CA GLN A 457 -22.22 20.01 20.66
C GLN A 457 -22.23 19.35 22.03
N GLN A 458 -23.30 19.55 22.81
CA GLN A 458 -23.38 19.11 24.19
C GLN A 458 -24.06 17.72 24.34
N SER A 459 -24.83 17.29 23.34
CA SER A 459 -25.48 15.97 23.34
C SER A 459 -25.12 15.20 22.09
N ASN A 460 -24.98 13.88 22.21
CA ASN A 460 -24.70 13.00 21.06
C ASN A 460 -25.93 12.75 20.16
N CYS A 461 -26.94 13.63 20.18
CA CYS A 461 -28.16 13.52 19.39
C CYS A 461 -27.87 13.59 17.89
N SER A 462 -28.52 12.74 17.09
CA SER A 462 -28.45 12.84 15.63
C SER A 462 -29.20 14.12 15.15
N PHE A 463 -28.88 14.59 13.93
CA PHE A 463 -29.61 15.71 13.32
C PHE A 463 -31.13 15.42 13.19
N SER A 464 -31.50 14.16 13.08
CA SER A 464 -32.91 13.73 13.05
C SER A 464 -33.57 13.91 14.41
N ASP A 465 -32.90 13.49 15.49
CA ASP A 465 -33.44 13.61 16.88
C ASP A 465 -33.57 15.06 17.29
N ILE A 466 -32.57 15.89 16.94
CA ILE A 466 -32.65 17.35 17.16
C ILE A 466 -33.82 17.94 16.37
N GLY A 467 -33.99 17.53 15.10
CA GLY A 467 -35.12 17.97 14.29
C GLY A 467 -36.48 17.65 14.91
N MET A 468 -36.64 16.47 15.47
CA MET A 468 -37.85 16.05 16.19
C MET A 468 -38.08 16.89 17.42
N ALA A 469 -37.05 17.19 18.25
CA ALA A 469 -37.13 18.03 19.42
C ALA A 469 -37.58 19.48 19.10
N PHE A 470 -37.25 19.99 17.91
CA PHE A 470 -37.66 21.32 17.43
C PHE A 470 -38.93 21.31 16.56
N GLY A 471 -39.90 20.46 16.86
CA GLY A 471 -41.21 20.44 16.19
C GLY A 471 -41.22 19.76 14.84
N GLY A 472 -40.44 18.69 14.67
CA GLY A 472 -40.44 17.84 13.48
C GLY A 472 -39.72 18.45 12.25
N ARG A 473 -38.64 19.18 12.47
CA ARG A 473 -37.83 19.78 11.38
C ARG A 473 -36.93 18.75 10.74
N ASN A 474 -36.70 18.90 9.45
CA ASN A 474 -35.83 17.98 8.69
C ASN A 474 -34.39 18.04 9.16
N ALA A 475 -33.67 16.88 9.14
CA ALA A 475 -32.27 16.76 9.49
C ALA A 475 -31.35 17.70 8.67
N SER A 476 -31.65 17.94 7.39
CA SER A 476 -30.95 18.89 6.54
C SER A 476 -31.07 20.35 7.05
N THR A 477 -32.22 20.72 7.59
CA THR A 477 -32.44 22.07 8.20
C THR A 477 -31.59 22.24 9.45
N VAL A 478 -31.46 21.20 10.25
CA VAL A 478 -30.62 21.21 11.46
C VAL A 478 -29.14 21.27 11.11
N SER A 479 -28.69 20.47 10.11
CA SER A 479 -27.31 20.50 9.62
C SER A 479 -26.91 21.89 9.13
N HIS A 480 -27.72 22.50 8.28
CA HIS A 480 -27.48 23.86 7.78
C HIS A 480 -27.51 24.92 8.90
N ALA A 481 -28.36 24.75 9.88
CA ALA A 481 -28.41 25.65 11.06
C ALA A 481 -27.09 25.54 11.85
N CYS A 482 -26.59 24.34 12.09
CA CYS A 482 -25.34 24.11 12.81
C CYS A 482 -24.12 24.68 12.04
N GLU A 483 -24.05 24.47 10.75
CA GLU A 483 -22.98 25.03 9.89
C GLU A 483 -22.97 26.55 9.92
N LYS A 484 -24.16 27.16 9.78
CA LYS A 484 -24.29 28.61 9.81
C LYS A 484 -23.87 29.20 11.14
N VAL A 485 -24.32 28.62 12.27
CA VAL A 485 -23.93 29.12 13.60
C VAL A 485 -22.44 28.94 13.83
N SER A 486 -21.84 27.85 13.38
CA SER A 486 -20.38 27.66 13.45
C SER A 486 -19.61 28.79 12.77
N GLN A 487 -20.02 29.20 11.57
CA GLN A 487 -19.43 30.35 10.86
C GLN A 487 -19.73 31.69 11.53
N ASP A 488 -20.97 31.88 12.01
CA ASP A 488 -21.37 33.13 12.64
C ASP A 488 -20.66 33.32 14.00
N VAL A 489 -20.34 32.25 14.75
CA VAL A 489 -19.58 32.30 16.02
C VAL A 489 -18.11 32.67 15.76
N GLU A 490 -17.53 32.28 14.66
CA GLU A 490 -16.16 32.70 14.27
C GLU A 490 -16.11 34.19 13.93
N ASN A 491 -17.16 34.72 13.29
CA ASN A 491 -17.22 36.09 12.77
C ASN A 491 -17.83 37.12 13.74
N SER A 492 -18.56 36.70 14.78
CA SER A 492 -19.28 37.60 15.70
C SER A 492 -18.93 37.35 17.16
N TYR A 493 -18.18 38.28 17.75
CA TYR A 493 -17.83 38.25 19.18
C TYR A 493 -19.08 38.19 20.11
N MET A 494 -20.13 38.92 19.77
CA MET A 494 -21.38 38.94 20.59
C MET A 494 -22.09 37.60 20.58
N LEU A 495 -22.14 36.94 19.41
CA LEU A 495 -22.76 35.60 19.31
C LEU A 495 -21.94 34.55 20.03
N ARG A 496 -20.60 34.59 19.88
CA ARG A 496 -19.67 33.72 20.59
C ARG A 496 -19.85 33.81 22.10
N ARG A 497 -19.93 35.01 22.64
CA ARG A 497 -20.15 35.26 24.08
C ARG A 497 -21.48 34.64 24.56
N LYS A 498 -22.58 34.83 23.81
CA LYS A 498 -23.87 34.20 24.13
C LYS A 498 -23.84 32.68 24.14
N VAL A 499 -23.14 32.07 23.15
CA VAL A 499 -22.95 30.62 23.12
C VAL A 499 -22.09 30.12 24.28
N ASP A 500 -21.00 30.82 24.60
CA ASP A 500 -20.14 30.53 25.76
C ASP A 500 -20.89 30.65 27.10
N ASP A 501 -21.74 31.65 27.23
CA ASP A 501 -22.57 31.85 28.44
C ASP A 501 -23.60 30.71 28.61
N VAL A 502 -24.25 30.26 27.53
CA VAL A 502 -25.13 29.09 27.56
C VAL A 502 -24.36 27.84 27.95
N CYS A 503 -23.17 27.61 27.35
CA CYS A 503 -22.33 26.44 27.65
C CYS A 503 -21.87 26.46 29.14
N LYS A 504 -21.52 27.62 29.69
CA LYS A 504 -21.14 27.78 31.10
C LYS A 504 -22.30 27.50 32.05
N LYS A 505 -23.50 28.03 31.76
CA LYS A 505 -24.71 27.76 32.58
C LYS A 505 -25.04 26.27 32.56
N LEU A 506 -24.95 25.61 31.42
CA LEU A 506 -25.12 24.15 31.31
C LEU A 506 -24.10 23.38 32.17
N SER A 507 -22.86 23.88 32.28
CA SER A 507 -21.80 23.26 33.09
C SER A 507 -21.94 23.55 34.58
N SER A 508 -22.67 24.60 35.00
CA SER A 508 -22.89 24.99 36.41
C SER A 508 -24.13 24.37 37.04
N GLU A 509 -25.07 23.87 36.26
CA GLU A 509 -26.27 23.16 36.73
C GLU A 509 -26.05 21.63 36.82
N SER A 510 -24.84 21.14 36.48
CA SER A 510 -24.38 19.77 36.61
C SER A 510 -23.57 19.59 37.89
#